data_e8b0b55ba5848292a9d69dccff53fe06
#
_entry.id   e8b0b55ba5848292a9d69dccff53fe06
#
_cell.length_a   1.000
_cell.length_b   1.000
_cell.length_c   1.000
_cell.angle_alpha   90.00
_cell.angle_beta   90.00
_cell.angle_gamma   90.00
#
_symmetry.space_group_name_H-M   'P 1'
#
loop_
_entity.id
_entity.type
_entity.pdbx_description
1 polymer ?
#
loop_
_entity_poly.entity_id
_entity_poly.type
_entity_poly.pdbx_seq_one_letter_code
_entity_poly.pdbx_strand_id
1 'polypeptide(L)'
;MKRALASLAASAMLLFALAGCSNGNGPAENPSASPTSPPASSTQAAEPVTISVGVPTAPPALPVLHMMEAGLLGENVTIDLNVWNSPEELLAMVQGGEHDLYAFPLTVVSTLYNKGLDVRLMNVNTWGVTYFMTTDPAFETWADLAGKTVYIPLQSSPPDALTQYFLNEAGLTVGEDVEIVYASTAEVAALLASGEAEYATLIEPQVTSAMNQNSEVRRALSFEEEWQRVTGTDTMIPNAGFGTTQSFIDENPELTEQFQAAYA
;
A
#
# COMPACT_ATOMS: atom_id res chain seq x y z
N MET A 1 51.74 9.78 3.39
CA MET A 1 52.72 9.33 2.38
C MET A 1 51.94 9.19 1.09
N LYS A 2 52.07 10.22 0.17
CA LYS A 2 52.70 10.17 -1.15
C LYS A 2 52.08 9.09 -2.07
N ARG A 3 51.51 9.34 -3.29
CA ARG A 3 51.64 10.32 -4.41
C ARG A 3 50.46 10.00 -5.36
N ALA A 4 49.63 10.83 -5.92
CA ALA A 4 49.81 11.79 -7.03
C ALA A 4 50.36 11.23 -8.35
N LEU A 5 49.57 11.44 -9.45
CA LEU A 5 49.92 11.74 -10.84
C LEU A 5 48.75 11.28 -11.73
N ALA A 6 47.90 12.07 -12.38
CA ALA A 6 48.09 13.12 -13.39
C ALA A 6 48.64 12.63 -14.75
N SER A 7 47.83 12.72 -15.82
CA SER A 7 48.14 12.95 -17.23
C SER A 7 46.82 12.93 -18.03
N LEU A 8 46.28 13.94 -18.57
CA LEU A 8 46.55 14.86 -19.68
C LEU A 8 46.94 14.22 -21.01
N ALA A 9 46.10 14.39 -22.04
CA ALA A 9 46.38 14.73 -23.45
C ALA A 9 45.06 14.57 -24.22
N ALA A 10 44.39 15.56 -24.72
CA ALA A 10 44.68 16.56 -25.77
C ALA A 10 44.36 16.11 -27.20
N SER A 11 43.37 16.77 -27.78
CA SER A 11 43.20 17.27 -29.14
C SER A 11 43.21 16.36 -30.36
N ALA A 12 42.15 16.48 -31.20
CA ALA A 12 42.31 16.89 -32.60
C ALA A 12 40.95 17.28 -33.23
N MET A 13 40.87 18.56 -33.64
CA MET A 13 39.93 19.10 -34.63
C MET A 13 40.25 18.53 -36.02
N LEU A 14 39.21 18.32 -36.84
CA LEU A 14 39.32 18.48 -38.28
C LEU A 14 38.03 19.05 -38.87
N LEU A 15 38.13 20.29 -39.28
CA LEU A 15 37.25 21.02 -40.17
C LEU A 15 37.44 20.52 -41.60
N PHE A 16 36.36 20.33 -42.34
CA PHE A 16 36.36 20.43 -43.80
C PHE A 16 35.13 21.19 -44.27
N ALA A 17 35.39 22.40 -44.80
CA ALA A 17 34.46 23.19 -45.61
C ALA A 17 34.91 23.06 -47.08
N LEU A 18 33.96 23.20 -48.00
CA LEU A 18 34.04 23.90 -49.29
C LEU A 18 33.00 23.27 -50.24
N ALA A 19 31.92 23.94 -50.54
CA ALA A 19 31.70 24.92 -51.60
C ALA A 19 31.74 24.30 -53.03
N GLY A 20 30.61 24.44 -53.74
CA GLY A 20 30.45 24.19 -55.16
C GLY A 20 29.13 24.81 -55.68
N CYS A 21 29.23 26.06 -56.10
CA CYS A 21 28.18 26.72 -56.92
C CYS A 21 28.26 26.25 -58.35
N SER A 22 27.15 25.93 -59.00
CA SER A 22 27.04 26.03 -60.44
C SER A 22 25.66 26.49 -60.84
N ASN A 23 25.65 27.52 -61.66
CA ASN A 23 24.53 28.27 -62.21
C ASN A 23 24.00 27.60 -63.49
N GLY A 24 22.69 27.55 -63.70
CA GLY A 24 22.11 27.10 -64.96
C GLY A 24 20.62 27.53 -65.07
N ASN A 25 20.42 28.54 -65.88
CA ASN A 25 19.13 29.13 -66.27
C ASN A 25 18.33 28.23 -67.22
N GLY A 26 16.99 28.11 -67.03
CA GLY A 26 16.05 27.58 -68.01
C GLY A 26 14.59 27.54 -67.45
N PRO A 27 13.55 27.80 -68.24
CA PRO A 27 12.30 28.39 -67.75
C PRO A 27 11.25 27.37 -67.32
N ALA A 28 10.38 27.89 -66.48
CA ALA A 28 9.10 27.46 -65.94
C ALA A 28 8.34 26.31 -66.62
N GLU A 29 8.03 25.28 -65.86
CA GLU A 29 6.76 24.54 -65.90
C GLU A 29 6.27 24.21 -64.52
N ASN A 30 4.98 24.44 -64.29
CA ASN A 30 4.29 24.29 -63.03
C ASN A 30 3.91 22.82 -62.81
N PRO A 31 4.31 22.13 -61.77
CA PRO A 31 3.73 20.87 -61.37
C PRO A 31 2.91 21.02 -60.08
N SER A 32 1.68 20.63 -60.27
CA SER A 32 0.69 20.14 -59.30
C SER A 32 1.24 19.88 -57.90
N ALA A 33 0.68 20.57 -56.93
CA ALA A 33 0.89 20.31 -55.52
C ALA A 33 0.37 18.93 -55.14
N SER A 34 1.25 17.99 -54.90
CA SER A 34 0.95 16.78 -54.13
C SER A 34 0.71 17.15 -52.65
N PRO A 35 -0.32 16.63 -52.02
CA PRO A 35 -0.53 16.87 -50.61
C PRO A 35 0.61 16.22 -49.83
N THR A 36 1.39 17.04 -49.14
CA THR A 36 2.37 16.61 -48.15
C THR A 36 1.59 15.99 -46.98
N SER A 37 1.61 14.67 -46.89
CA SER A 37 1.13 13.99 -45.67
C SER A 37 1.87 14.50 -44.47
N PRO A 38 1.18 14.81 -43.36
CA PRO A 38 1.88 15.14 -42.10
C PRO A 38 2.81 14.00 -41.73
N PRO A 39 3.97 14.28 -41.11
CA PRO A 39 4.82 13.23 -40.60
C PRO A 39 4.00 12.41 -39.60
N ALA A 40 3.90 11.11 -39.84
CA ALA A 40 3.38 10.19 -38.84
C ALA A 40 4.17 10.39 -37.54
N SER A 41 3.51 10.88 -36.51
CA SER A 41 4.08 10.82 -35.16
C SER A 41 4.40 9.36 -34.88
N SER A 42 5.67 9.02 -34.91
CA SER A 42 6.14 7.76 -34.38
C SER A 42 5.83 7.78 -32.88
N THR A 43 4.73 7.15 -32.49
CA THR A 43 4.50 6.81 -31.10
C THR A 43 5.65 5.87 -30.73
N GLN A 44 6.68 6.41 -30.11
CA GLN A 44 7.76 5.62 -29.55
C GLN A 44 7.08 4.74 -28.50
N ALA A 45 7.15 3.43 -28.69
CA ALA A 45 6.63 2.50 -27.68
C ALA A 45 7.36 2.82 -26.34
N ALA A 46 6.58 3.04 -25.29
CA ALA A 46 7.14 3.30 -23.98
C ALA A 46 8.00 2.11 -23.55
N GLU A 47 9.13 2.37 -22.94
CA GLU A 47 10.00 1.30 -22.45
C GLU A 47 9.28 0.47 -21.38
N PRO A 48 9.48 -0.86 -21.32
CA PRO A 48 8.89 -1.71 -20.29
C PRO A 48 9.37 -1.28 -18.90
N VAL A 49 8.43 -1.09 -17.99
CA VAL A 49 8.67 -0.72 -16.60
C VAL A 49 8.13 -1.83 -15.71
N THR A 50 8.90 -2.26 -14.71
CA THR A 50 8.42 -3.16 -13.66
C THR A 50 8.36 -2.39 -12.36
N ILE A 51 7.19 -2.41 -11.69
CA ILE A 51 7.01 -1.85 -10.35
C ILE A 51 6.84 -2.97 -9.34
N SER A 52 7.54 -2.87 -8.23
CA SER A 52 7.44 -3.82 -7.12
C SER A 52 6.43 -3.33 -6.10
N VAL A 53 5.42 -4.16 -5.79
CA VAL A 53 4.30 -3.79 -4.92
C VAL A 53 4.17 -4.76 -3.76
N GLY A 54 4.35 -4.26 -2.53
CA GLY A 54 4.19 -5.02 -1.29
C GLY A 54 2.75 -4.96 -0.78
N VAL A 55 2.08 -6.10 -0.61
CA VAL A 55 0.70 -6.18 -0.12
C VAL A 55 0.53 -7.24 0.97
N PRO A 56 -0.44 -7.10 1.90
CA PRO A 56 -0.82 -8.18 2.84
C PRO A 56 -1.77 -9.18 2.17
N THR A 57 -1.93 -10.34 2.80
CA THR A 57 -3.06 -11.23 2.52
C THR A 57 -4.35 -10.68 3.15
N ALA A 58 -4.84 -9.55 2.62
CA ALA A 58 -5.96 -8.76 3.14
C ALA A 58 -6.60 -7.92 2.02
N PRO A 59 -7.76 -7.27 2.25
CA PRO A 59 -8.50 -6.52 1.24
C PRO A 59 -7.69 -5.58 0.34
N PRO A 60 -6.64 -4.86 0.81
CA PRO A 60 -5.84 -3.99 -0.06
C PRO A 60 -5.16 -4.68 -1.25
N ALA A 61 -4.97 -6.01 -1.20
CA ALA A 61 -4.38 -6.75 -2.30
C ALA A 61 -5.34 -6.97 -3.49
N LEU A 62 -6.65 -6.98 -3.24
CA LEU A 62 -7.65 -7.35 -4.27
C LEU A 62 -7.66 -6.40 -5.47
N PRO A 63 -7.67 -5.06 -5.31
CA PRO A 63 -7.60 -4.16 -6.44
C PRO A 63 -6.30 -4.31 -7.24
N VAL A 64 -5.16 -4.57 -6.57
CA VAL A 64 -3.88 -4.78 -7.27
C VAL A 64 -3.93 -6.04 -8.13
N LEU A 65 -4.49 -7.13 -7.63
CA LEU A 65 -4.69 -8.35 -8.42
C LEU A 65 -5.58 -8.10 -9.63
N HIS A 66 -6.64 -7.31 -9.46
CA HIS A 66 -7.51 -6.90 -10.56
C HIS A 66 -6.77 -6.02 -11.59
N MET A 67 -5.97 -5.07 -11.12
CA MET A 67 -5.14 -4.23 -12.00
C MET A 67 -4.19 -5.08 -12.85
N MET A 68 -3.57 -6.10 -12.26
CA MET A 68 -2.69 -7.05 -12.96
C MET A 68 -3.47 -7.85 -14.01
N GLU A 69 -4.60 -8.44 -13.62
CA GLU A 69 -5.43 -9.27 -14.50
C GLU A 69 -6.01 -8.47 -15.66
N ALA A 70 -6.48 -7.26 -15.42
CA ALA A 70 -7.11 -6.39 -16.42
C ALA A 70 -6.11 -5.51 -17.20
N GLY A 71 -4.82 -5.51 -16.83
CA GLY A 71 -3.79 -4.71 -17.51
C GLY A 71 -4.03 -3.20 -17.39
N LEU A 72 -4.55 -2.72 -16.23
CA LEU A 72 -5.00 -1.34 -16.08
C LEU A 72 -3.88 -0.30 -16.10
N LEU A 73 -2.61 -0.71 -15.91
CA LEU A 73 -1.44 0.16 -16.04
C LEU A 73 -0.85 0.21 -17.45
N GLY A 74 -1.51 -0.46 -18.42
CA GLY A 74 -1.05 -0.52 -19.81
C GLY A 74 -0.03 -1.65 -20.06
N GLU A 75 0.23 -1.91 -21.36
CA GLU A 75 1.04 -3.05 -21.80
C GLU A 75 2.52 -2.96 -21.45
N ASN A 76 3.03 -1.76 -21.15
CA ASN A 76 4.42 -1.50 -20.82
C ASN A 76 4.73 -1.54 -19.32
N VAL A 77 3.72 -1.67 -18.44
CA VAL A 77 3.92 -1.72 -16.99
C VAL A 77 3.60 -3.12 -16.46
N THR A 78 4.57 -3.71 -15.77
CA THR A 78 4.42 -5.00 -15.09
C THR A 78 4.44 -4.78 -13.58
N ILE A 79 3.52 -5.40 -12.85
CA ILE A 79 3.53 -5.42 -11.38
C ILE A 79 4.22 -6.69 -10.90
N ASP A 80 5.32 -6.52 -10.13
CA ASP A 80 5.94 -7.58 -9.33
C ASP A 80 5.32 -7.54 -7.93
N LEU A 81 4.39 -8.48 -7.66
CA LEU A 81 3.61 -8.51 -6.44
C LEU A 81 4.29 -9.32 -5.35
N ASN A 82 4.58 -8.68 -4.23
CA ASN A 82 5.23 -9.28 -3.07
C ASN A 82 4.28 -9.27 -1.87
N VAL A 83 4.11 -10.43 -1.23
CA VAL A 83 3.18 -10.58 -0.11
C VAL A 83 3.94 -10.57 1.21
N TRP A 84 3.52 -9.70 2.14
CA TRP A 84 3.99 -9.71 3.51
C TRP A 84 2.89 -10.23 4.46
N ASN A 85 3.31 -10.90 5.54
CA ASN A 85 2.41 -11.55 6.49
C ASN A 85 2.56 -11.02 7.93
N SER A 86 3.55 -10.16 8.16
CA SER A 86 3.77 -9.54 9.46
C SER A 86 4.24 -8.09 9.34
N PRO A 87 4.06 -7.26 10.38
CA PRO A 87 4.60 -5.90 10.41
C PRO A 87 6.13 -5.85 10.27
N GLU A 88 6.83 -6.88 10.73
CA GLU A 88 8.29 -7.01 10.66
C GLU A 88 8.73 -7.23 9.22
N GLU A 89 8.02 -8.08 8.45
CA GLU A 89 8.27 -8.28 7.02
C GLU A 89 8.04 -6.98 6.24
N LEU A 90 6.91 -6.28 6.49
CA LEU A 90 6.65 -4.99 5.88
C LEU A 90 7.74 -3.96 6.21
N LEU A 91 8.17 -3.91 7.48
CA LEU A 91 9.25 -3.00 7.89
C LEU A 91 10.56 -3.32 7.18
N ALA A 92 10.90 -4.60 7.04
CA ALA A 92 12.08 -5.05 6.31
C ALA A 92 12.01 -4.67 4.81
N MET A 93 10.86 -4.86 4.17
CA MET A 93 10.63 -4.44 2.77
C MET A 93 10.85 -2.93 2.59
N VAL A 94 10.26 -2.10 3.47
CA VAL A 94 10.40 -0.64 3.39
C VAL A 94 11.83 -0.19 3.65
N GLN A 95 12.51 -0.79 4.64
CA GLN A 95 13.90 -0.44 4.96
C GLN A 95 14.89 -0.95 3.92
N GLY A 96 14.59 -2.06 3.26
CA GLY A 96 15.38 -2.62 2.17
C GLY A 96 15.37 -1.73 0.93
N GLY A 97 14.30 -0.95 0.73
CA GLY A 97 14.14 -0.09 -0.44
C GLY A 97 14.01 -0.87 -1.75
N GLU A 98 13.63 -2.15 -1.67
CA GLU A 98 13.53 -3.05 -2.83
C GLU A 98 12.16 -2.99 -3.51
N HIS A 99 11.20 -2.28 -2.90
CA HIS A 99 9.83 -2.17 -3.40
C HIS A 99 9.45 -0.71 -3.63
N ASP A 100 8.63 -0.47 -4.62
CA ASP A 100 8.22 0.88 -5.04
C ASP A 100 6.97 1.36 -4.29
N LEU A 101 6.02 0.45 -4.10
CA LEU A 101 4.70 0.73 -3.52
C LEU A 101 4.37 -0.27 -2.42
N TYR A 102 3.69 0.19 -1.38
CA TYR A 102 3.36 -0.65 -0.22
C TYR A 102 1.93 -0.42 0.23
N ALA A 103 1.19 -1.48 0.51
CA ALA A 103 0.00 -1.38 1.34
C ALA A 103 0.42 -1.32 2.82
N PHE A 104 0.01 -0.26 3.52
CA PHE A 104 0.35 -0.03 4.93
C PHE A 104 -0.89 -0.05 5.82
N PRO A 105 -0.82 -0.66 7.01
CA PRO A 105 -1.61 -0.21 8.15
C PRO A 105 -1.23 1.25 8.50
N LEU A 106 -2.18 2.13 8.74
CA LEU A 106 -1.90 3.58 8.94
C LEU A 106 -1.01 3.87 10.14
N THR A 107 -1.11 3.08 11.20
CA THR A 107 -0.21 3.17 12.37
C THR A 107 1.24 2.86 11.99
N VAL A 108 1.45 1.92 11.07
CA VAL A 108 2.78 1.54 10.61
C VAL A 108 3.41 2.67 9.78
N VAL A 109 2.69 3.22 8.79
CA VAL A 109 3.24 4.32 7.98
C VAL A 109 3.56 5.55 8.85
N SER A 110 2.70 5.88 9.83
CA SER A 110 2.97 6.95 10.78
C SER A 110 4.22 6.70 11.61
N THR A 111 4.41 5.47 12.08
CA THR A 111 5.60 5.07 12.84
C THR A 111 6.87 5.15 12.00
N LEU A 112 6.83 4.69 10.76
CA LEU A 112 7.96 4.74 9.82
C LEU A 112 8.35 6.18 9.50
N TYR A 113 7.36 7.04 9.21
CA TYR A 113 7.58 8.45 8.97
C TYR A 113 8.23 9.15 10.18
N ASN A 114 7.73 8.91 11.38
CA ASN A 114 8.28 9.49 12.63
C ASN A 114 9.69 8.96 12.95
N LYS A 115 10.07 7.79 12.45
CA LYS A 115 11.43 7.26 12.54
C LYS A 115 12.37 7.83 11.47
N GLY A 116 11.88 8.73 10.61
CA GLY A 116 12.66 9.41 9.58
C GLY A 116 12.82 8.63 8.27
N LEU A 117 12.03 7.58 8.05
CA LEU A 117 11.99 6.93 6.75
C LEU A 117 11.22 7.80 5.75
N ASP A 118 11.68 7.79 4.50
CA ASP A 118 11.07 8.56 3.43
C ASP A 118 9.81 7.89 2.87
N VAL A 119 8.80 7.75 3.73
CA VAL A 119 7.50 7.17 3.34
C VAL A 119 6.45 8.26 3.16
N ARG A 120 5.57 8.08 2.18
CA ARG A 120 4.43 8.96 1.87
C ARG A 120 3.17 8.12 1.73
N LEU A 121 2.10 8.56 2.38
CA LEU A 121 0.78 7.96 2.19
C LEU A 121 0.17 8.54 0.91
N MET A 122 -0.21 7.68 -0.01
CA MET A 122 -0.83 8.04 -1.29
C MET A 122 -2.36 8.12 -1.17
N ASN A 123 -2.95 7.13 -0.50
CA ASN A 123 -4.39 7.06 -0.30
C ASN A 123 -4.74 6.30 0.97
N VAL A 124 -6.01 6.38 1.38
CA VAL A 124 -6.63 5.48 2.34
C VAL A 124 -7.72 4.70 1.61
N ASN A 125 -7.62 3.40 1.63
CA ASN A 125 -8.43 2.49 0.81
C ASN A 125 -9.22 1.46 1.61
N THR A 126 -8.96 1.35 2.91
CA THR A 126 -9.60 0.37 3.78
C THR A 126 -10.19 1.06 5.00
N TRP A 127 -11.49 0.91 5.19
CA TRP A 127 -12.30 1.56 6.21
C TRP A 127 -13.22 0.54 6.86
N GLY A 128 -13.46 0.65 8.18
CA GLY A 128 -14.53 -0.05 8.88
C GLY A 128 -14.51 -1.59 8.83
N VAL A 129 -13.34 -2.22 8.71
CA VAL A 129 -13.19 -3.70 8.54
C VAL A 129 -12.93 -4.44 9.84
N THR A 130 -12.89 -3.75 10.98
CA THR A 130 -12.50 -4.32 12.28
C THR A 130 -13.71 -4.57 13.16
N TYR A 131 -13.75 -5.74 13.78
CA TYR A 131 -14.83 -6.17 14.66
C TYR A 131 -14.27 -6.82 15.93
N PHE A 132 -14.98 -6.61 17.04
CA PHE A 132 -14.81 -7.42 18.23
C PHE A 132 -15.71 -8.64 18.13
N MET A 133 -15.10 -9.80 18.28
CA MET A 133 -15.70 -11.12 18.07
C MET A 133 -15.76 -11.88 19.36
N THR A 134 -16.82 -12.65 19.57
CA THR A 134 -16.91 -13.53 20.73
C THR A 134 -17.79 -14.74 20.46
N THR A 135 -17.60 -15.80 21.25
CA THR A 135 -18.50 -16.95 21.40
C THR A 135 -19.39 -16.80 22.65
N ASP A 136 -19.11 -15.83 23.53
CA ASP A 136 -19.91 -15.58 24.74
C ASP A 136 -21.26 -14.90 24.37
N PRO A 137 -22.40 -15.58 24.58
CA PRO A 137 -23.70 -15.01 24.30
C PRO A 137 -24.11 -13.88 25.26
N ALA A 138 -23.45 -13.79 26.44
CA ALA A 138 -23.75 -12.80 27.48
C ALA A 138 -22.94 -11.50 27.31
N PHE A 139 -21.94 -11.49 26.45
CA PHE A 139 -21.12 -10.30 26.21
C PHE A 139 -21.93 -9.19 25.52
N GLU A 140 -21.93 -7.98 26.07
CA GLU A 140 -22.63 -6.81 25.54
C GLU A 140 -21.73 -5.59 25.36
N THR A 141 -20.75 -5.38 26.27
CA THR A 141 -19.94 -4.14 26.30
C THR A 141 -18.48 -4.43 26.61
N TRP A 142 -17.61 -3.47 26.33
CA TRP A 142 -16.18 -3.56 26.68
C TRP A 142 -15.93 -3.79 28.18
N ALA A 143 -16.83 -3.30 29.07
CA ALA A 143 -16.71 -3.49 30.51
C ALA A 143 -16.82 -4.96 30.95
N ASP A 144 -17.47 -5.80 30.16
CA ASP A 144 -17.62 -7.24 30.42
C ASP A 144 -16.31 -8.02 30.29
N LEU A 145 -15.26 -7.36 29.75
CA LEU A 145 -13.94 -7.94 29.57
C LEU A 145 -13.06 -7.89 30.84
N ALA A 146 -13.57 -7.35 31.95
CA ALA A 146 -12.81 -7.38 33.21
C ALA A 146 -12.47 -8.82 33.64
N GLY A 147 -11.17 -9.09 33.86
CA GLY A 147 -10.65 -10.41 34.18
C GLY A 147 -10.57 -11.39 33.00
N LYS A 148 -10.78 -10.94 31.76
CA LYS A 148 -10.76 -11.77 30.56
C LYS A 148 -9.46 -11.63 29.80
N THR A 149 -9.21 -12.60 28.90
CA THR A 149 -8.14 -12.59 27.91
C THR A 149 -8.70 -12.26 26.54
N VAL A 150 -8.11 -11.28 25.85
CA VAL A 150 -8.49 -10.82 24.52
C VAL A 150 -7.37 -11.13 23.54
N TYR A 151 -7.69 -11.82 22.45
CA TYR A 151 -6.74 -12.13 21.38
C TYR A 151 -6.79 -11.05 20.31
N ILE A 152 -5.63 -10.48 19.96
CA ILE A 152 -5.52 -9.39 18.99
C ILE A 152 -4.47 -9.74 17.92
N PRO A 153 -4.80 -9.58 16.63
CA PRO A 153 -3.81 -9.76 15.58
C PRO A 153 -2.89 -8.53 15.46
N LEU A 154 -1.64 -8.77 15.09
CA LEU A 154 -0.71 -7.73 14.63
C LEU A 154 -0.52 -6.59 15.64
N GLN A 155 0.27 -6.84 16.67
CA GLN A 155 0.65 -5.83 17.67
C GLN A 155 1.05 -4.49 17.01
N SER A 156 0.65 -3.37 17.62
CA SER A 156 0.85 -2.00 17.12
C SER A 156 0.11 -1.67 15.81
N SER A 157 -0.82 -2.51 15.38
CA SER A 157 -1.71 -2.24 14.25
C SER A 157 -2.91 -1.37 14.65
N PRO A 158 -3.71 -0.82 13.70
CA PRO A 158 -4.94 -0.11 14.02
C PRO A 158 -5.95 -0.93 14.85
N PRO A 159 -6.19 -2.22 14.56
CA PRO A 159 -7.02 -3.07 15.43
C PRO A 159 -6.55 -3.12 16.88
N ASP A 160 -5.24 -3.25 17.10
CA ASP A 160 -4.66 -3.25 18.46
C ASP A 160 -4.83 -1.91 19.15
N ALA A 161 -4.42 -0.82 18.52
CA ALA A 161 -4.54 0.52 19.09
C ALA A 161 -5.98 0.89 19.45
N LEU A 162 -6.94 0.55 18.60
CA LEU A 162 -8.36 0.80 18.84
C LEU A 162 -8.94 -0.08 19.93
N THR A 163 -8.55 -1.37 19.99
CA THR A 163 -8.99 -2.26 21.09
C THR A 163 -8.55 -1.70 22.44
N GLN A 164 -7.27 -1.31 22.56
CA GLN A 164 -6.75 -0.72 23.79
C GLN A 164 -7.44 0.61 24.12
N TYR A 165 -7.73 1.43 23.13
CA TYR A 165 -8.47 2.68 23.30
C TYR A 165 -9.87 2.43 23.86
N PHE A 166 -10.65 1.51 23.29
CA PHE A 166 -12.00 1.20 23.77
C PHE A 166 -12.01 0.54 25.15
N LEU A 167 -11.02 -0.30 25.48
CA LEU A 167 -10.85 -0.83 26.82
C LEU A 167 -10.61 0.29 27.84
N ASN A 168 -9.72 1.24 27.53
CA ASN A 168 -9.46 2.39 28.38
C ASN A 168 -10.70 3.28 28.56
N GLU A 169 -11.49 3.53 27.50
CA GLU A 169 -12.74 4.28 27.58
C GLU A 169 -13.80 3.56 28.42
N ALA A 170 -13.73 2.22 28.51
CA ALA A 170 -14.56 1.42 29.40
C ALA A 170 -14.04 1.37 30.85
N GLY A 171 -12.91 2.04 31.16
CA GLY A 171 -12.30 2.08 32.47
C GLY A 171 -11.45 0.84 32.80
N LEU A 172 -11.06 0.07 31.80
CA LEU A 172 -10.24 -1.13 31.96
C LEU A 172 -8.77 -0.85 31.58
N THR A 173 -7.84 -1.30 32.44
CA THR A 173 -6.40 -1.17 32.22
C THR A 173 -5.85 -2.46 31.66
N VAL A 174 -5.22 -2.37 30.49
CA VAL A 174 -4.53 -3.53 29.87
C VAL A 174 -3.35 -3.96 30.75
N GLY A 175 -3.25 -5.25 31.01
CA GLY A 175 -2.24 -5.86 31.86
C GLY A 175 -2.59 -5.90 33.35
N GLU A 176 -3.69 -5.22 33.78
CA GLU A 176 -4.23 -5.27 35.13
C GLU A 176 -5.64 -5.89 35.13
N ASP A 177 -6.57 -5.31 34.35
CA ASP A 177 -7.97 -5.73 34.28
C ASP A 177 -8.22 -6.68 33.10
N VAL A 178 -7.47 -6.55 32.00
CA VAL A 178 -7.61 -7.36 30.78
C VAL A 178 -6.24 -7.81 30.30
N GLU A 179 -6.10 -9.10 30.04
CA GLU A 179 -4.91 -9.65 29.37
C GLU A 179 -5.04 -9.58 27.87
N ILE A 180 -3.99 -9.12 27.16
CA ILE A 180 -3.92 -9.16 25.70
C ILE A 180 -2.91 -10.21 25.26
N VAL A 181 -3.34 -11.10 24.36
CA VAL A 181 -2.48 -12.09 23.69
C VAL A 181 -2.42 -11.77 22.21
N TYR A 182 -1.19 -11.62 21.70
CA TYR A 182 -0.94 -11.33 20.29
C TYR A 182 -0.59 -12.61 19.53
N ALA A 183 -1.19 -12.77 18.34
CA ALA A 183 -0.89 -13.84 17.40
C ALA A 183 -1.04 -13.33 15.95
N SER A 184 -0.78 -14.18 14.97
CA SER A 184 -1.08 -13.83 13.58
C SER A 184 -2.60 -13.77 13.35
N THR A 185 -3.04 -13.00 12.36
CA THR A 185 -4.49 -12.86 12.06
C THR A 185 -5.16 -14.21 11.78
N ALA A 186 -4.48 -15.10 11.08
CA ALA A 186 -4.98 -16.44 10.80
C ALA A 186 -5.08 -17.31 12.06
N GLU A 187 -4.11 -17.20 12.97
CA GLU A 187 -4.08 -17.93 14.23
C GLU A 187 -5.19 -17.45 15.18
N VAL A 188 -5.38 -16.15 15.34
CA VAL A 188 -6.48 -15.59 16.14
C VAL A 188 -7.85 -16.08 15.62
N ALA A 189 -8.03 -16.08 14.29
CA ALA A 189 -9.26 -16.60 13.68
C ALA A 189 -9.45 -18.10 13.95
N ALA A 190 -8.38 -18.90 13.90
CA ALA A 190 -8.43 -20.34 14.18
C ALA A 190 -8.74 -20.62 15.66
N LEU A 191 -8.11 -19.90 16.60
CA LEU A 191 -8.37 -20.02 18.03
C LEU A 191 -9.83 -19.67 18.38
N LEU A 192 -10.37 -18.63 17.76
CA LEU A 192 -11.77 -18.26 17.95
C LEU A 192 -12.71 -19.31 17.33
N ALA A 193 -12.41 -19.82 16.14
CA ALA A 193 -13.22 -20.83 15.47
C ALA A 193 -13.19 -22.19 16.22
N SER A 194 -12.07 -22.56 16.84
CA SER A 194 -11.96 -23.78 17.66
C SER A 194 -12.60 -23.65 19.05
N GLY A 195 -12.91 -22.43 19.50
CA GLY A 195 -13.37 -22.15 20.86
C GLY A 195 -12.25 -22.08 21.91
N GLU A 196 -10.99 -22.08 21.50
CA GLU A 196 -9.84 -21.87 22.39
C GLU A 196 -9.70 -20.40 22.80
N ALA A 197 -10.14 -19.48 21.94
CA ALA A 197 -10.31 -18.07 22.27
C ALA A 197 -11.81 -17.75 22.38
N GLU A 198 -12.22 -17.05 23.43
CA GLU A 198 -13.61 -16.61 23.63
C GLU A 198 -13.81 -15.17 23.15
N TYR A 199 -12.78 -14.33 23.25
CA TYR A 199 -12.81 -12.89 22.91
C TYR A 199 -11.64 -12.56 21.99
N ALA A 200 -11.93 -11.95 20.86
CA ALA A 200 -10.90 -11.56 19.90
C ALA A 200 -11.27 -10.31 19.10
N THR A 201 -10.28 -9.51 18.75
CA THR A 201 -10.40 -8.53 17.67
C THR A 201 -9.98 -9.20 16.36
N LEU A 202 -10.78 -9.07 15.32
CA LEU A 202 -10.48 -9.57 13.99
C LEU A 202 -10.81 -8.53 12.90
N ILE A 203 -10.20 -8.72 11.74
CA ILE A 203 -10.48 -7.96 10.52
C ILE A 203 -11.04 -8.87 9.44
N GLU A 204 -11.81 -8.31 8.51
CA GLU A 204 -12.20 -9.06 7.31
C GLU A 204 -10.98 -9.40 6.44
N PRO A 205 -10.96 -10.56 5.77
CA PRO A 205 -12.00 -11.58 5.64
C PRO A 205 -12.03 -12.64 6.77
N GLN A 206 -11.13 -12.59 7.76
CA GLN A 206 -11.03 -13.59 8.82
C GLN A 206 -12.24 -13.59 9.76
N VAL A 207 -12.91 -12.46 9.92
CA VAL A 207 -14.21 -12.35 10.62
C VAL A 207 -15.23 -13.31 10.00
N THR A 208 -15.45 -13.19 8.70
CA THR A 208 -16.35 -14.04 7.95
C THR A 208 -15.90 -15.51 7.97
N SER A 209 -14.59 -15.75 7.87
CA SER A 209 -14.02 -17.10 7.91
C SER A 209 -14.28 -17.78 9.26
N ALA A 210 -14.05 -17.10 10.38
CA ALA A 210 -14.29 -17.66 11.72
C ALA A 210 -15.79 -17.97 11.94
N MET A 211 -16.68 -17.06 11.56
CA MET A 211 -18.14 -17.27 11.65
C MET A 211 -18.64 -18.44 10.79
N ASN A 212 -18.04 -18.67 9.63
CA ASN A 212 -18.39 -19.82 8.77
C ASN A 212 -17.92 -21.13 9.34
N GLN A 213 -16.84 -21.14 10.14
CA GLN A 213 -16.29 -22.35 10.76
C GLN A 213 -16.97 -22.72 12.08
N ASN A 214 -17.44 -21.71 12.83
CA ASN A 214 -18.12 -21.91 14.11
C ASN A 214 -19.32 -20.96 14.21
N SER A 215 -20.52 -21.52 14.25
CA SER A 215 -21.78 -20.75 14.32
C SER A 215 -22.02 -20.05 15.66
N GLU A 216 -21.24 -20.34 16.71
CA GLU A 216 -21.29 -19.62 17.98
C GLU A 216 -20.51 -18.32 17.94
N VAL A 217 -19.56 -18.20 16.99
CA VAL A 217 -18.78 -16.98 16.77
C VAL A 217 -19.68 -15.90 16.16
N ARG A 218 -19.71 -14.74 16.80
CA ARG A 218 -20.49 -13.60 16.33
C ARG A 218 -19.67 -12.30 16.34
N ARG A 219 -20.06 -11.36 15.48
CA ARG A 219 -19.66 -9.97 15.60
C ARG A 219 -20.38 -9.36 16.78
N ALA A 220 -19.66 -9.07 17.86
CA ALA A 220 -20.23 -8.49 19.06
C ALA A 220 -20.30 -6.97 18.98
N LEU A 221 -19.20 -6.33 18.57
CA LEU A 221 -19.12 -4.89 18.39
C LEU A 221 -18.46 -4.56 17.03
N SER A 222 -19.00 -3.55 16.34
CA SER A 222 -18.35 -2.91 15.20
C SER A 222 -17.45 -1.79 15.73
N PHE A 223 -16.19 -1.77 15.34
CA PHE A 223 -15.25 -0.72 15.72
C PHE A 223 -15.70 0.65 15.20
N GLU A 224 -16.33 0.67 14.04
CA GLU A 224 -16.90 1.87 13.44
C GLU A 224 -17.99 2.47 14.34
N GLU A 225 -18.95 1.65 14.77
CA GLU A 225 -20.05 2.07 15.65
C GLU A 225 -19.52 2.48 17.04
N GLU A 226 -18.55 1.75 17.57
CA GLU A 226 -17.91 2.08 18.84
C GLU A 226 -17.13 3.40 18.76
N TRP A 227 -16.43 3.65 17.65
CA TRP A 227 -15.75 4.91 17.42
C TRP A 227 -16.72 6.09 17.40
N GLN A 228 -17.81 5.96 16.65
CA GLN A 228 -18.86 6.97 16.57
C GLN A 228 -19.50 7.22 17.95
N ARG A 229 -19.78 6.14 18.69
CA ARG A 229 -20.34 6.22 20.04
C ARG A 229 -19.42 6.96 21.02
N VAL A 230 -18.14 6.65 21.03
CA VAL A 230 -17.16 7.20 21.99
C VAL A 230 -16.77 8.63 21.62
N THR A 231 -16.55 8.92 20.34
CA THR A 231 -16.10 10.24 19.89
C THR A 231 -17.23 11.22 19.64
N GLY A 232 -18.46 10.75 19.50
CA GLY A 232 -19.61 11.57 19.12
C GLY A 232 -19.54 12.11 17.68
N THR A 233 -18.73 11.49 16.82
CA THR A 233 -18.54 11.89 15.42
C THR A 233 -19.17 10.87 14.48
N ASP A 234 -19.58 11.32 13.30
CA ASP A 234 -20.06 10.46 12.19
C ASP A 234 -18.94 10.26 11.16
N THR A 235 -17.77 9.84 11.65
CA THR A 235 -16.59 9.62 10.82
C THR A 235 -16.22 8.15 10.78
N MET A 236 -15.77 7.69 9.62
CA MET A 236 -15.25 6.35 9.46
C MET A 236 -13.81 6.23 10.00
N ILE A 237 -13.45 5.05 10.47
CA ILE A 237 -12.08 4.75 10.91
C ILE A 237 -11.21 4.37 9.71
N PRO A 238 -10.17 5.14 9.39
CA PRO A 238 -9.19 4.77 8.38
C PRO A 238 -8.29 3.66 8.93
N ASN A 239 -8.17 2.56 8.19
CA ASN A 239 -7.41 1.38 8.65
C ASN A 239 -6.11 1.18 7.89
N ALA A 240 -6.16 1.19 6.57
CA ALA A 240 -5.01 0.97 5.71
C ALA A 240 -5.08 1.81 4.44
N GLY A 241 -3.94 1.95 3.79
CA GLY A 241 -3.79 2.67 2.54
C GLY A 241 -2.56 2.19 1.77
N PHE A 242 -2.36 2.75 0.59
CA PHE A 242 -1.10 2.62 -0.14
C PHE A 242 -0.18 3.80 0.13
N GLY A 243 1.11 3.50 0.14
CA GLY A 243 2.17 4.48 0.21
C GLY A 243 3.37 4.10 -0.64
N THR A 244 4.27 5.05 -0.75
CA THR A 244 5.53 4.94 -1.49
C THR A 244 6.59 5.83 -0.82
N THR A 245 7.71 6.08 -1.48
CA THR A 245 8.71 7.06 -1.04
C THR A 245 8.56 8.37 -1.82
N GLN A 246 9.05 9.49 -1.24
CA GLN A 246 9.10 10.76 -1.98
C GLN A 246 9.98 10.65 -3.22
N SER A 247 11.10 9.93 -3.11
CA SER A 247 11.99 9.70 -4.25
C SER A 247 11.28 9.00 -5.41
N PHE A 248 10.48 7.97 -5.13
CA PHE A 248 9.71 7.28 -6.18
C PHE A 248 8.70 8.23 -6.86
N ILE A 249 7.99 9.06 -6.07
CA ILE A 249 7.04 10.04 -6.61
C ILE A 249 7.75 11.04 -7.54
N ASP A 250 8.92 11.54 -7.12
CA ASP A 250 9.68 12.55 -7.87
C ASP A 250 10.26 11.96 -9.17
N GLU A 251 10.67 10.69 -9.15
CA GLU A 251 11.22 9.98 -10.31
C GLU A 251 10.14 9.45 -11.26
N ASN A 252 8.95 9.10 -10.73
CA ASN A 252 7.88 8.45 -11.48
C ASN A 252 6.50 9.11 -11.25
N PRO A 253 6.34 10.43 -11.46
CA PRO A 253 5.10 11.13 -11.13
C PRO A 253 3.89 10.60 -11.93
N GLU A 254 4.06 10.36 -13.23
CA GLU A 254 2.98 9.87 -14.11
C GLU A 254 2.52 8.46 -13.71
N LEU A 255 3.47 7.58 -13.39
CA LEU A 255 3.19 6.20 -12.96
C LEU A 255 2.50 6.17 -11.58
N THR A 256 2.90 7.10 -10.69
CA THR A 256 2.25 7.27 -9.37
C THR A 256 0.78 7.67 -9.52
N GLU A 257 0.48 8.64 -10.39
CA GLU A 257 -0.89 9.07 -10.70
C GLU A 257 -1.68 7.94 -11.37
N GLN A 258 -1.07 7.24 -12.33
CA GLN A 258 -1.70 6.13 -13.04
C GLN A 258 -2.05 4.97 -12.09
N PHE A 259 -1.14 4.62 -11.17
CA PHE A 259 -1.40 3.61 -10.15
C PHE A 259 -2.58 4.01 -9.26
N GLN A 260 -2.60 5.24 -8.76
CA GLN A 260 -3.72 5.73 -7.93
C GLN A 260 -5.06 5.70 -8.68
N ALA A 261 -5.06 6.13 -9.94
CA ALA A 261 -6.27 6.14 -10.77
C ALA A 261 -6.78 4.72 -11.09
N ALA A 262 -5.86 3.78 -11.32
CA ALA A 262 -6.21 2.39 -11.58
C ALA A 262 -6.66 1.63 -10.33
N TYR A 263 -6.19 2.06 -9.15
CA TYR A 263 -6.54 1.46 -7.86
C TYR A 263 -7.92 1.92 -7.35
N ALA A 264 -8.39 3.12 -7.71
CA ALA A 264 -9.66 3.72 -7.26
C ALA A 264 -10.89 3.03 -7.87
#